data_15f3a5378cd4c29dde22a01bf1e45822
#
_entry.id   15f3a5378cd4c29dde22a01bf1e45822
#
_cell.length_a   1.000
_cell.length_b   1.000
_cell.length_c   1.000
_cell.angle_alpha   90.00
_cell.angle_beta   90.00
_cell.angle_gamma   90.00
#
_symmetry.space_group_name_H-M   'P 1'
#
loop_
_entity.id
_entity.type
_entity.pdbx_description
1 polymer ?
#
loop_
_entity_poly.entity_id
_entity_poly.type
_entity_poly.pdbx_seq_one_letter_code
_entity_poly.pdbx_strand_id
1 'polypeptide(L)'
;MDISKWWCHSTIKLLLLINLAFAQTRILLQTLKGEVGAGNFTYFKLTKEGPIQLVVKTLEGDADIYVSDSTSKPTFKNYDIQSTTYGDEVIDIPSSSKRPVAVGIYGHPFSDLTLFQMDIYWLLTEDSDKEMYSHYSGLPSFSEEHSEDEESLLWTIIINFLKILLEVLF
;
A
#
# COMPACT_ATOMS: atom_id res chain seq x y z
N MET A 1 25.72 26.17 -27.79
CA MET A 1 24.80 25.08 -27.48
C MET A 1 24.95 24.83 -25.99
N ASP A 2 23.90 25.20 -25.17
CA ASP A 2 23.99 25.31 -23.71
C ASP A 2 24.06 23.95 -23.04
N ILE A 3 25.26 23.53 -22.69
CA ILE A 3 25.55 22.28 -21.97
C ILE A 3 24.82 22.25 -20.59
N SER A 4 24.62 23.42 -19.98
CA SER A 4 23.91 23.56 -18.69
C SER A 4 22.44 23.11 -18.73
N LYS A 5 21.74 23.34 -19.84
CA LYS A 5 20.35 22.92 -20.03
C LYS A 5 20.22 21.40 -20.20
N TRP A 6 21.21 20.79 -20.84
CA TRP A 6 21.23 19.32 -21.03
C TRP A 6 21.42 18.57 -19.71
N TRP A 7 22.29 19.07 -18.85
CA TRP A 7 22.51 18.51 -17.52
C TRP A 7 21.27 18.65 -16.63
N CYS A 8 20.59 19.77 -16.67
CA CYS A 8 19.38 20.00 -15.90
C CYS A 8 18.24 19.06 -16.30
N HIS A 9 18.04 18.80 -17.59
CA HIS A 9 17.03 17.85 -18.06
C HIS A 9 17.37 16.38 -17.75
N SER A 10 18.66 16.03 -17.75
CA SER A 10 19.10 14.67 -17.43
C SER A 10 18.95 14.37 -15.94
N THR A 11 19.30 15.30 -15.07
CA THR A 11 19.14 15.15 -13.60
C THR A 11 17.67 15.11 -13.18
N ILE A 12 16.81 15.91 -13.82
CA ILE A 12 15.36 15.88 -13.54
C ILE A 12 14.76 14.54 -13.97
N LYS A 13 15.16 13.99 -15.13
CA LYS A 13 14.70 12.65 -15.56
C LYS A 13 15.16 11.55 -14.62
N LEU A 14 16.41 11.63 -14.14
CA LEU A 14 16.95 10.66 -13.17
C LEU A 14 16.21 10.73 -11.83
N LEU A 15 15.93 11.94 -11.33
CA LEU A 15 15.13 12.15 -10.12
C LEU A 15 13.69 11.64 -10.27
N LEU A 16 13.07 11.82 -11.44
CA LEU A 16 11.74 11.27 -11.74
C LEU A 16 11.74 9.74 -11.79
N LEU A 17 12.79 9.12 -12.34
CA LEU A 17 12.93 7.66 -12.36
C LEU A 17 13.16 7.06 -10.95
N ILE A 18 13.91 7.76 -10.11
CA ILE A 18 14.13 7.36 -8.71
C ILE A 18 12.81 7.43 -7.91
N ASN A 19 11.99 8.47 -8.11
CA ASN A 19 10.68 8.57 -7.46
C ASN A 19 9.69 7.47 -7.92
N LEU A 20 9.82 6.97 -9.14
CA LEU A 20 9.00 5.85 -9.64
C LEU A 20 9.36 4.51 -8.97
N ALA A 21 10.62 4.34 -8.55
CA ALA A 21 11.10 3.12 -7.90
C ALA A 21 10.62 2.96 -6.44
N PHE A 22 10.16 4.05 -5.81
CA PHE A 22 9.58 4.03 -4.46
C PHE A 22 8.05 3.94 -4.45
N ALA A 23 7.40 3.68 -5.59
CA ALA A 23 5.98 3.41 -5.62
C ALA A 23 5.73 2.10 -4.85
N GLN A 24 5.21 2.21 -3.64
CA GLN A 24 4.81 1.06 -2.83
C GLN A 24 3.85 0.21 -3.65
N THR A 25 4.29 -0.96 -4.06
CA THR A 25 3.47 -1.87 -4.87
C THR A 25 2.40 -2.45 -3.96
N ARG A 26 1.14 -2.26 -4.32
CA ARG A 26 -0.01 -2.77 -3.57
C ARG A 26 -0.99 -3.44 -4.52
N ILE A 27 -1.63 -4.51 -4.06
CA ILE A 27 -2.62 -5.27 -4.83
C ILE A 27 -3.99 -4.97 -4.27
N LEU A 28 -4.92 -4.50 -5.09
CA LEU A 28 -6.31 -4.32 -4.71
C LEU A 28 -6.96 -5.71 -4.50
N LEU A 29 -7.40 -5.98 -3.28
CA LEU A 29 -8.09 -7.23 -2.92
C LEU A 29 -9.59 -7.11 -3.10
N GLN A 30 -10.17 -5.99 -2.62
CA GLN A 30 -11.62 -5.81 -2.60
C GLN A 30 -11.95 -4.32 -2.55
N THR A 31 -13.08 -3.96 -3.16
CA THR A 31 -13.74 -2.67 -3.01
C THR A 31 -15.12 -2.89 -2.41
N LEU A 32 -15.43 -2.16 -1.34
CA LEU A 32 -16.74 -2.11 -0.70
C LEU A 32 -17.32 -0.70 -0.85
N LYS A 33 -18.62 -0.62 -1.04
CA LYS A 33 -19.36 0.66 -0.95
C LYS A 33 -20.35 0.56 0.19
N GLY A 34 -20.52 1.65 0.91
CA GLY A 34 -21.42 1.70 2.04
C GLY A 34 -21.93 3.10 2.32
N GLU A 35 -22.84 3.15 3.28
CA GLU A 35 -23.41 4.37 3.80
C GLU A 35 -23.43 4.34 5.32
N VAL A 36 -23.39 5.51 5.93
CA VAL A 36 -23.51 5.70 7.37
C VAL A 36 -24.25 7.01 7.66
N GLY A 37 -25.23 6.96 8.56
CA GLY A 37 -25.99 8.15 8.98
C GLY A 37 -25.18 9.05 9.90
N ALA A 38 -25.59 10.30 10.02
CA ALA A 38 -24.99 11.32 10.88
C ALA A 38 -24.77 10.84 12.31
N GLY A 39 -23.53 10.93 12.81
CA GLY A 39 -23.16 10.54 14.16
C GLY A 39 -23.20 9.05 14.46
N ASN A 40 -23.39 8.20 13.46
CA ASN A 40 -23.45 6.75 13.59
C ASN A 40 -22.17 6.07 13.10
N PHE A 41 -22.08 4.75 13.36
CA PHE A 41 -21.01 3.89 12.91
C PHE A 41 -21.56 2.74 12.06
N THR A 42 -20.85 2.39 11.00
CA THR A 42 -21.01 1.13 10.28
C THR A 42 -19.75 0.30 10.50
N TYR A 43 -19.92 -1.02 10.82
CA TYR A 43 -18.80 -1.88 11.21
C TYR A 43 -18.52 -2.97 10.19
N PHE A 44 -17.24 -3.22 9.96
CA PHE A 44 -16.72 -4.30 9.12
C PHE A 44 -15.73 -5.15 9.93
N LYS A 45 -15.49 -6.35 9.44
CA LYS A 45 -14.53 -7.28 10.04
C LYS A 45 -13.52 -7.72 8.99
N LEU A 46 -12.25 -7.41 9.22
CA LEU A 46 -11.15 -7.83 8.37
C LEU A 46 -10.52 -9.11 8.94
N THR A 47 -10.67 -10.21 8.20
CA THR A 47 -10.12 -11.53 8.57
C THR A 47 -8.83 -11.87 7.83
N LYS A 48 -8.56 -11.17 6.72
CA LYS A 48 -7.36 -11.39 5.90
C LYS A 48 -6.11 -11.06 6.71
N GLU A 49 -5.18 -12.00 6.79
CA GLU A 49 -3.87 -11.83 7.42
C GLU A 49 -2.93 -11.04 6.51
N GLY A 50 -1.77 -10.64 7.07
CA GLY A 50 -0.74 -9.89 6.37
C GLY A 50 -0.92 -8.37 6.42
N PRO A 51 -0.01 -7.62 5.77
CA PRO A 51 -0.02 -6.17 5.77
C PRO A 51 -1.10 -5.64 4.83
N ILE A 52 -2.11 -4.97 5.40
CA ILE A 52 -3.29 -4.47 4.67
C ILE A 52 -3.33 -2.94 4.76
N GLN A 53 -3.58 -2.28 3.65
CA GLN A 53 -3.93 -0.87 3.62
C GLN A 53 -5.42 -0.73 3.32
N LEU A 54 -6.11 0.05 4.15
CA LEU A 54 -7.48 0.49 3.92
C LEU A 54 -7.45 1.93 3.39
N VAL A 55 -8.17 2.16 2.31
CA VAL A 55 -8.38 3.51 1.76
C VAL A 55 -9.88 3.75 1.72
N VAL A 56 -10.37 4.67 2.54
CA VAL A 56 -11.78 5.07 2.56
C VAL A 56 -11.91 6.39 1.83
N LYS A 57 -12.62 6.38 0.72
CA LYS A 57 -12.95 7.55 -0.08
C LYS A 57 -14.33 8.02 0.29
N THR A 58 -14.45 9.23 0.77
CA THR A 58 -15.75 9.88 0.97
C THR A 58 -16.32 10.31 -0.37
N LEU A 59 -17.51 9.81 -0.71
CA LEU A 59 -18.22 10.15 -1.95
C LEU A 59 -19.22 11.29 -1.69
N GLU A 60 -19.81 11.32 -0.49
CA GLU A 60 -20.72 12.35 0.00
C GLU A 60 -20.63 12.41 1.53
N GLY A 61 -20.69 13.60 2.09
CA GLY A 61 -20.53 13.80 3.53
C GLY A 61 -19.07 13.80 3.97
N ASP A 62 -18.78 13.14 5.11
CA ASP A 62 -17.45 13.00 5.68
C ASP A 62 -17.38 11.69 6.48
N ALA A 63 -16.40 10.82 6.14
CA ALA A 63 -16.25 9.49 6.68
C ALA A 63 -14.91 9.35 7.41
N ASP A 64 -14.95 9.19 8.73
CA ASP A 64 -13.79 8.86 9.56
C ASP A 64 -13.64 7.34 9.71
N ILE A 65 -12.42 6.85 9.84
CA ILE A 65 -12.15 5.43 10.06
C ILE A 65 -11.45 5.18 11.40
N TYR A 66 -11.95 4.18 12.12
CA TYR A 66 -11.41 3.68 13.38
C TYR A 66 -11.18 2.18 13.28
N VAL A 67 -10.02 1.70 13.71
CA VAL A 67 -9.62 0.30 13.57
C VAL A 67 -9.14 -0.24 14.90
N SER A 68 -9.51 -1.49 15.22
CA SER A 68 -9.01 -2.17 16.43
C SER A 68 -8.93 -3.68 16.25
N ASP A 69 -7.91 -4.28 16.84
CA ASP A 69 -7.78 -5.73 17.01
C ASP A 69 -8.19 -6.20 18.42
N SER A 70 -8.48 -5.26 19.32
CA SER A 70 -8.84 -5.51 20.72
C SER A 70 -10.34 -5.38 21.01
N THR A 71 -11.08 -4.61 20.19
CA THR A 71 -12.54 -4.49 20.31
C THR A 71 -13.24 -4.76 18.98
N SER A 72 -14.44 -5.35 19.06
CA SER A 72 -15.26 -5.63 17.88
C SER A 72 -16.03 -4.43 17.33
N LYS A 73 -16.07 -3.33 18.09
CA LYS A 73 -16.75 -2.09 17.72
C LYS A 73 -15.89 -0.87 18.09
N PRO A 74 -14.85 -0.59 17.31
CA PRO A 74 -14.02 0.60 17.54
C PRO A 74 -14.83 1.88 17.38
N THR A 75 -14.53 2.86 18.23
CA THR A 75 -15.16 4.17 18.24
C THR A 75 -14.09 5.23 18.52
N PHE A 76 -14.46 6.52 18.43
CA PHE A 76 -13.56 7.64 18.78
C PHE A 76 -13.04 7.61 20.24
N LYS A 77 -13.59 6.74 21.11
CA LYS A 77 -13.10 6.54 22.50
C LYS A 77 -12.28 5.27 22.70
N ASN A 78 -12.37 4.32 21.77
CA ASN A 78 -11.72 3.03 21.90
C ASN A 78 -11.34 2.51 20.51
N TYR A 79 -10.09 2.70 20.15
CA TYR A 79 -9.50 2.32 18.88
C TYR A 79 -7.99 2.08 19.08
N ASP A 80 -7.37 1.37 18.16
CA ASP A 80 -5.92 1.19 18.12
C ASP A 80 -5.29 2.12 17.06
N ILE A 81 -5.97 2.28 15.91
CA ILE A 81 -5.55 3.15 14.82
C ILE A 81 -6.77 3.95 14.34
N GLN A 82 -6.57 5.21 13.98
CA GLN A 82 -7.61 6.05 13.37
C GLN A 82 -7.04 6.89 12.23
N SER A 83 -7.92 7.30 11.33
CA SER A 83 -7.72 8.39 10.38
C SER A 83 -8.99 9.21 10.32
N THR A 84 -8.89 10.51 10.57
CA THR A 84 -10.03 11.44 10.76
C THR A 84 -9.69 12.79 10.13
N THR A 85 -9.38 12.75 8.84
CA THR A 85 -9.01 13.93 8.06
C THR A 85 -10.20 14.35 7.19
N TYR A 86 -10.15 15.54 6.65
CA TYR A 86 -11.14 15.94 5.66
C TYR A 86 -10.73 15.42 4.29
N GLY A 87 -11.37 14.34 3.80
CA GLY A 87 -11.11 13.75 2.49
C GLY A 87 -11.01 12.23 2.50
N ASP A 88 -9.98 11.70 1.85
CA ASP A 88 -9.71 10.27 1.83
C ASP A 88 -8.96 9.84 3.07
N GLU A 89 -9.43 8.77 3.73
CA GLU A 89 -8.80 8.20 4.91
C GLU A 89 -7.93 7.01 4.54
N VAL A 90 -6.69 6.96 5.05
CA VAL A 90 -5.74 5.87 4.76
C VAL A 90 -5.20 5.29 6.07
N ILE A 91 -5.34 3.98 6.22
CA ILE A 91 -4.81 3.25 7.37
C ILE A 91 -4.01 2.03 6.90
N ASP A 92 -2.80 1.88 7.43
CA ASP A 92 -1.99 0.69 7.28
C ASP A 92 -2.16 -0.21 8.51
N ILE A 93 -2.62 -1.45 8.29
CA ILE A 93 -2.79 -2.47 9.32
C ILE A 93 -1.62 -3.44 9.19
N PRO A 94 -0.69 -3.48 10.17
CA PRO A 94 0.48 -4.33 10.11
C PRO A 94 0.10 -5.82 10.17
N SER A 95 0.96 -6.68 9.65
CA SER A 95 0.81 -8.15 9.71
C SER A 95 0.77 -8.67 11.16
N SER A 96 1.36 -7.94 12.11
CA SER A 96 1.37 -8.27 13.53
C SER A 96 0.04 -8.05 14.25
N SER A 97 -0.92 -7.31 13.67
CA SER A 97 -2.25 -7.10 14.27
C SER A 97 -3.02 -8.42 14.35
N LYS A 98 -3.65 -8.69 15.48
CA LYS A 98 -4.46 -9.89 15.66
C LYS A 98 -5.69 -9.86 14.76
N ARG A 99 -6.00 -10.98 14.13
CA ARG A 99 -7.20 -11.13 13.31
C ARG A 99 -8.31 -11.87 14.09
N PRO A 100 -9.56 -11.50 13.89
CA PRO A 100 -10.07 -10.46 13.00
C PRO A 100 -9.87 -9.05 13.54
N VAL A 101 -9.52 -8.10 12.67
CA VAL A 101 -9.51 -6.67 12.99
C VAL A 101 -10.88 -6.08 12.74
N ALA A 102 -11.40 -5.31 13.67
CA ALA A 102 -12.63 -4.56 13.51
C ALA A 102 -12.36 -3.18 12.89
N VAL A 103 -13.21 -2.80 11.94
CA VAL A 103 -13.15 -1.50 11.26
C VAL A 103 -14.48 -0.80 11.47
N GLY A 104 -14.46 0.40 12.04
CA GLY A 104 -15.62 1.26 12.21
C GLY A 104 -15.51 2.48 11.30
N ILE A 105 -16.51 2.70 10.47
CA ILE A 105 -16.66 3.92 9.67
C ILE A 105 -17.67 4.81 10.36
N TYR A 106 -17.28 6.02 10.69
CA TYR A 106 -18.10 7.03 11.34
C TYR A 106 -18.54 8.07 10.31
N GLY A 107 -19.82 8.39 10.29
CA GLY A 107 -20.36 9.50 9.50
C GLY A 107 -20.39 10.79 10.33
N HIS A 108 -19.66 11.80 9.88
CA HIS A 108 -19.64 13.07 10.59
C HIS A 108 -21.02 13.76 10.55
N PRO A 109 -21.48 14.36 11.66
CA PRO A 109 -22.85 14.90 11.78
C PRO A 109 -23.12 16.16 10.96
N PHE A 110 -22.19 16.64 10.14
CA PHE A 110 -22.42 17.73 9.18
C PHE A 110 -23.33 17.33 8.01
N SER A 111 -23.41 16.04 7.71
CA SER A 111 -24.25 15.48 6.67
C SER A 111 -25.20 14.45 7.27
N ASP A 112 -26.46 14.47 6.88
CA ASP A 112 -27.45 13.49 7.33
C ASP A 112 -27.06 12.07 6.95
N LEU A 113 -26.38 11.92 5.80
CA LEU A 113 -25.88 10.66 5.27
C LEU A 113 -24.48 10.86 4.69
N THR A 114 -23.59 9.93 4.99
CA THR A 114 -22.26 9.83 4.39
C THR A 114 -22.18 8.60 3.50
N LEU A 115 -21.82 8.81 2.24
CA LEU A 115 -21.54 7.73 1.27
C LEU A 115 -20.05 7.56 1.13
N PHE A 116 -19.59 6.32 1.18
CA PHE A 116 -18.16 6.01 1.08
C PHE A 116 -17.87 4.79 0.20
N GLN A 117 -16.64 4.72 -0.27
CA GLN A 117 -16.03 3.56 -0.87
C GLN A 117 -14.79 3.19 -0.07
N MET A 118 -14.67 1.94 0.35
CA MET A 118 -13.48 1.41 1.01
C MET A 118 -12.76 0.43 0.10
N ASP A 119 -11.53 0.76 -0.28
CA ASP A 119 -10.64 -0.09 -1.04
C ASP A 119 -9.68 -0.78 -0.07
N ILE A 120 -9.54 -2.10 -0.20
CA ILE A 120 -8.69 -2.94 0.64
C ILE A 120 -7.53 -3.42 -0.22
N TYR A 121 -6.31 -3.04 0.17
CA TYR A 121 -5.09 -3.40 -0.54
C TYR A 121 -4.21 -4.31 0.29
N TRP A 122 -3.57 -5.26 -0.38
CA TRP A 122 -2.42 -5.98 0.16
C TRP A 122 -1.16 -5.18 -0.14
N LEU A 123 -0.36 -4.90 0.88
CA LEU A 123 0.93 -4.24 0.71
C LEU A 123 2.00 -5.28 0.41
N LEU A 124 2.69 -5.13 -0.72
CA LEU A 124 3.86 -5.93 -1.04
C LEU A 124 5.06 -5.34 -0.29
N THR A 125 5.50 -6.02 0.77
CA THR A 125 6.74 -5.72 1.49
C THR A 125 7.74 -6.83 1.18
N GLU A 126 9.04 -6.56 1.29
CA GLU A 126 10.10 -7.57 1.06
C GLU A 126 9.92 -8.84 1.92
N ASP A 127 9.28 -8.70 3.08
CA ASP A 127 8.92 -9.84 3.95
C ASP A 127 7.65 -10.57 3.50
N SER A 128 6.74 -9.91 2.78
CA SER A 128 5.50 -10.53 2.29
C SER A 128 5.73 -11.50 1.14
N ASP A 129 6.81 -11.35 0.40
CA ASP A 129 7.18 -12.28 -0.67
C ASP A 129 7.48 -13.67 -0.10
N LYS A 130 8.11 -13.75 1.08
CA LYS A 130 8.39 -15.03 1.75
C LYS A 130 7.12 -15.72 2.26
N GLU A 131 6.15 -14.97 2.77
CA GLU A 131 4.86 -15.54 3.21
C GLU A 131 3.99 -15.99 2.04
N MET A 132 4.01 -15.26 0.92
CA MET A 132 3.27 -15.63 -0.29
C MET A 132 3.83 -16.95 -0.87
N TYR A 133 5.15 -17.11 -0.95
CA TYR A 133 5.78 -18.35 -1.40
C TYR A 133 5.47 -19.54 -0.49
N SER A 134 5.36 -19.33 0.83
CA SER A 134 5.04 -20.41 1.77
C SER A 134 3.59 -20.90 1.65
N HIS A 135 2.67 -20.04 1.25
CA HIS A 135 1.23 -20.39 1.09
C HIS A 135 0.95 -21.07 -0.27
N TYR A 136 1.79 -20.81 -1.30
CA TYR A 136 1.73 -21.47 -2.60
C TYR A 136 2.53 -22.79 -2.67
N SER A 137 3.36 -23.08 -1.69
CA SER A 137 4.16 -24.33 -1.63
C SER A 137 3.32 -25.60 -1.38
N GLY A 138 2.00 -25.51 -1.33
CA GLY A 138 1.06 -26.64 -1.29
C GLY A 138 0.64 -27.19 -2.66
N LEU A 139 1.09 -26.58 -3.78
CA LEU A 139 0.93 -27.10 -5.14
C LEU A 139 2.20 -27.87 -5.54
N PRO A 140 2.11 -28.94 -6.35
CA PRO A 140 3.26 -29.76 -6.70
C PRO A 140 4.36 -28.89 -7.29
N SER A 141 5.53 -28.96 -6.67
CA SER A 141 6.73 -28.24 -7.02
C SER A 141 7.15 -28.54 -8.44
N PHE A 142 7.02 -27.58 -9.35
CA PHE A 142 7.96 -27.48 -10.45
C PHE A 142 9.25 -26.90 -9.84
N SER A 143 10.22 -27.77 -9.61
CA SER A 143 11.59 -27.36 -9.30
C SER A 143 12.19 -26.76 -10.57
N GLU A 144 12.09 -25.46 -10.73
CA GLU A 144 13.06 -24.76 -11.54
C GLU A 144 14.32 -24.64 -10.69
N GLU A 145 15.37 -25.35 -11.12
CA GLU A 145 16.72 -25.13 -10.65
C GLU A 145 17.05 -23.65 -10.86
N HIS A 146 17.16 -22.94 -9.75
CA HIS A 146 17.64 -21.57 -9.75
C HIS A 146 19.11 -21.63 -10.16
N SER A 147 19.39 -21.39 -11.44
CA SER A 147 20.73 -21.27 -11.95
C SER A 147 21.39 -20.06 -11.29
N GLU A 148 22.56 -20.29 -10.72
CA GLU A 148 23.45 -19.28 -10.12
C GLU A 148 23.90 -18.17 -11.09
N ASP A 149 23.31 -18.08 -12.28
CA ASP A 149 23.71 -17.20 -13.38
C ASP A 149 22.99 -15.82 -13.38
N GLU A 150 21.92 -15.64 -12.59
CA GLU A 150 21.17 -14.37 -12.61
C GLU A 150 21.91 -13.23 -11.89
N GLU A 151 22.66 -13.52 -10.83
CA GLU A 151 23.49 -12.52 -10.16
C GLU A 151 24.62 -12.01 -11.06
N SER A 152 25.15 -12.87 -11.94
CA SER A 152 26.21 -12.49 -12.89
C SER A 152 25.71 -11.55 -13.99
N LEU A 153 24.46 -11.68 -14.42
CA LEU A 153 23.86 -10.84 -15.47
C LEU A 153 23.60 -9.41 -14.95
N LEU A 154 23.06 -9.26 -13.76
CA LEU A 154 22.85 -7.96 -13.13
C LEU A 154 24.18 -7.24 -12.90
N TRP A 155 25.20 -7.97 -12.42
CA TRP A 155 26.54 -7.42 -12.21
C TRP A 155 27.19 -6.98 -13.52
N THR A 156 27.01 -7.76 -14.58
CA THR A 156 27.50 -7.45 -15.93
C THR A 156 26.84 -6.19 -16.51
N ILE A 157 25.52 -6.03 -16.30
CA ILE A 157 24.77 -4.85 -16.73
C ILE A 157 25.26 -3.60 -15.98
N ILE A 158 25.45 -3.70 -14.65
CA ILE A 158 25.96 -2.60 -13.82
C ILE A 158 27.35 -2.16 -14.25
N ILE A 159 28.27 -3.10 -14.49
CA ILE A 159 29.64 -2.80 -14.93
C ILE A 159 29.64 -2.16 -16.32
N ASN A 160 28.85 -2.66 -17.25
CA ASN A 160 28.75 -2.08 -18.60
C ASN A 160 28.15 -0.66 -18.56
N PHE A 161 27.15 -0.43 -17.72
CA PHE A 161 26.58 0.88 -17.51
C PHE A 161 27.59 1.86 -16.90
N LEU A 162 28.37 1.40 -15.92
CA LEU A 162 29.45 2.18 -15.31
C LEU A 162 30.56 2.53 -16.28
N LYS A 163 30.93 1.61 -17.18
CA LYS A 163 31.91 1.85 -18.26
C LYS A 163 31.42 2.94 -19.22
N ILE A 164 30.18 2.85 -19.69
CA ILE A 164 29.58 3.84 -20.60
C ILE A 164 29.52 5.20 -19.89
N LEU A 165 29.18 5.25 -18.60
CA LEU A 165 29.14 6.49 -17.85
C LEU A 165 30.52 7.12 -17.70
N LEU A 166 31.58 6.34 -17.50
CA LEU A 166 32.96 6.81 -17.43
C LEU A 166 33.46 7.30 -18.80
N GLU A 167 33.11 6.63 -19.90
CA GLU A 167 33.50 7.00 -21.25
C GLU A 167 32.84 8.30 -21.76
N VAL A 168 31.68 8.65 -21.19
CA VAL A 168 30.97 9.92 -21.49
C VAL A 168 31.49 11.08 -20.62
N LEU A 169 32.11 10.79 -19.46
CA LEU A 169 32.60 11.80 -18.51
C LEU A 169 34.09 12.19 -18.73
N PHE A 170 34.87 11.38 -19.45
CA PHE A 170 36.27 11.61 -19.76
C PHE A 170 36.53 11.58 -21.26
#